data_429440fcabeeed134728e16b54066097
#
_entry.id   429440fcabeeed134728e16b54066097
#
_cell.length_a   1.000
_cell.length_b   1.000
_cell.length_c   1.000
_cell.angle_alpha   90.00
_cell.angle_beta   90.00
_cell.angle_gamma   90.00
#
_symmetry.space_group_name_H-M   'P 1'
#
loop_
_entity.id
_entity.type
_entity.pdbx_description
1 polymer ?
#
loop_
_entity_poly.entity_id
_entity_poly.type
_entity_poly.pdbx_seq_one_letter_code
_entity_poly.pdbx_strand_id
1 'polypeptide(L)'
;MKQELLSRAECTAMRGIAILAIVLHNYCHFIGKIVKENEYQFFTSNNDGLWRVLTNPDELLPVHLLSYFGHYGVPVFLFLSGLGLVKKYEQCDKVATLPFIRYNYLKLLRMLIVGFSLFIIVDVLTPGRFQFHWYNVVAQLLMYINVLPTPDKIIWPGIYWFFGLMIQLYIVYRLFLYRQKNIWVVALIAICWLLQAFCDPEGETLNRLRYNFIGGMLPFGLGILFARIPTLGMKCSHVGNEMFPRWEYFVALLLSTTLIVAMSFWYHSWFFVPVFIIIGTIALVKVIPKWMLNIITWIGSISAAMFVAHPIARKLFITVAWKQDIYDGLMLYIIAVIALSWAVKQLIERIPKPKL
;
A
#
# COMPACT_ATOMS: atom_id res chain seq x y z
N MET A 1 -17.80 -26.55 6.49
CA MET A 1 -17.23 -25.17 6.45
C MET A 1 -16.75 -24.89 5.03
N LYS A 2 -17.14 -23.78 4.41
CA LYS A 2 -16.59 -23.37 3.11
C LYS A 2 -15.14 -22.96 3.34
N GLN A 3 -14.21 -23.59 2.63
CA GLN A 3 -12.79 -23.29 2.75
C GLN A 3 -12.52 -21.96 2.02
N GLU A 4 -12.06 -20.96 2.74
CA GLU A 4 -11.67 -19.69 2.16
C GLU A 4 -10.23 -19.76 1.66
N LEU A 5 -9.94 -19.26 0.45
CA LEU A 5 -8.58 -19.21 -0.12
C LEU A 5 -7.61 -18.43 0.77
N LEU A 6 -8.09 -17.38 1.46
CA LEU A 6 -7.33 -16.57 2.40
C LEU A 6 -8.05 -16.49 3.75
N SER A 7 -7.39 -16.96 4.79
CA SER A 7 -7.81 -16.81 6.18
C SER A 7 -7.61 -15.37 6.69
N ARG A 8 -8.26 -15.02 7.80
CA ARG A 8 -8.04 -13.71 8.47
C ARG A 8 -6.59 -13.49 8.91
N ALA A 9 -5.93 -14.55 9.39
CA ALA A 9 -4.52 -14.49 9.78
C ALA A 9 -3.62 -14.19 8.59
N GLU A 10 -3.83 -14.87 7.47
CA GLU A 10 -3.09 -14.62 6.22
C GLU A 10 -3.32 -13.22 5.68
N CYS A 11 -4.56 -12.72 5.68
CA CYS A 11 -4.84 -11.32 5.31
C CYS A 11 -4.11 -10.33 6.23
N THR A 12 -3.98 -10.66 7.53
CA THR A 12 -3.23 -9.81 8.46
C THR A 12 -1.73 -9.91 8.21
N ALA A 13 -1.20 -11.09 7.90
CA ALA A 13 0.19 -11.27 7.49
C ALA A 13 0.51 -10.53 6.18
N MET A 14 -0.38 -10.57 5.18
CA MET A 14 -0.22 -9.76 3.96
C MET A 14 -0.10 -8.26 4.28
N ARG A 15 -0.88 -7.74 5.23
CA ARG A 15 -0.71 -6.35 5.72
C ARG A 15 0.64 -6.14 6.37
N GLY A 16 1.16 -7.14 7.08
CA GLY A 16 2.48 -7.10 7.69
C GLY A 16 3.60 -7.00 6.67
N ILE A 17 3.56 -7.81 5.62
CA ILE A 17 4.50 -7.76 4.50
C ILE A 17 4.42 -6.38 3.82
N ALA A 18 3.20 -5.95 3.51
CA ALA A 18 2.95 -4.69 2.81
C ALA A 18 3.45 -3.48 3.59
N ILE A 19 3.20 -3.41 4.91
CA ILE A 19 3.66 -2.26 5.71
C ILE A 19 5.18 -2.26 5.87
N LEU A 20 5.82 -3.43 6.01
CA LEU A 20 7.27 -3.51 6.04
C LEU A 20 7.88 -3.00 4.73
N ALA A 21 7.34 -3.41 3.59
CA ALA A 21 7.79 -2.94 2.28
C ALA A 21 7.68 -1.41 2.17
N ILE A 22 6.54 -0.82 2.55
CA ILE A 22 6.30 0.63 2.52
C ILE A 22 7.25 1.38 3.47
N VAL A 23 7.43 0.89 4.69
CA VAL A 23 8.29 1.50 5.71
C VAL A 23 9.74 1.53 5.21
N LEU A 24 10.25 0.40 4.73
CA LEU A 24 11.61 0.29 4.23
C LEU A 24 11.82 1.12 2.97
N HIS A 25 10.89 1.08 2.02
CA HIS A 25 10.89 1.94 0.85
C HIS A 25 11.02 3.42 1.21
N ASN A 26 10.14 3.89 2.10
CA ASN A 26 10.10 5.30 2.50
C ASN A 26 11.37 5.79 3.22
N TYR A 27 12.22 4.91 3.70
CA TYR A 27 13.55 5.28 4.19
C TYR A 27 14.56 5.28 3.06
N CYS A 28 14.67 4.17 2.32
CA CYS A 28 15.65 3.96 1.28
C CYS A 28 15.50 4.97 0.12
N HIS A 29 14.27 5.27 -0.28
CA HIS A 29 13.95 6.23 -1.34
C HIS A 29 14.51 7.65 -1.11
N PHE A 30 14.66 8.09 0.16
CA PHE A 30 15.18 9.43 0.49
C PHE A 30 16.72 9.51 0.52
N ILE A 31 17.42 8.40 0.27
CA ILE A 31 18.87 8.38 0.20
C ILE A 31 19.32 8.73 -1.22
N GLY A 32 20.09 9.80 -1.38
CA GLY A 32 20.35 10.44 -2.67
C GLY A 32 21.09 9.60 -3.74
N LYS A 33 21.85 8.56 -3.32
CA LYS A 33 22.60 7.67 -4.22
C LYS A 33 21.85 6.39 -4.61
N ILE A 34 20.63 6.20 -4.08
CA ILE A 34 19.86 4.98 -4.26
C ILE A 34 18.93 5.10 -5.46
N VAL A 35 18.72 3.99 -6.17
CA VAL A 35 17.80 3.89 -7.32
C VAL A 35 16.41 4.32 -6.91
N LYS A 36 15.77 5.16 -7.74
CA LYS A 36 14.39 5.62 -7.54
C LYS A 36 13.39 4.67 -8.20
N GLU A 37 12.20 4.64 -7.68
CA GLU A 37 11.07 3.86 -8.18
C GLU A 37 10.29 4.60 -9.28
N ASN A 38 9.46 3.84 -9.99
CA ASN A 38 8.39 4.33 -10.83
C ASN A 38 7.05 4.10 -10.10
N GLU A 39 6.54 5.10 -9.38
CA GLU A 39 5.29 5.00 -8.60
C GLU A 39 4.15 5.82 -9.22
N TYR A 40 4.37 7.10 -9.43
CA TYR A 40 3.35 8.02 -9.97
C TYR A 40 3.57 8.39 -11.42
N GLN A 41 4.78 8.30 -11.88
CA GLN A 41 5.27 8.54 -13.24
C GLN A 41 6.21 7.41 -13.61
N PHE A 42 6.53 7.29 -14.90
CA PHE A 42 7.40 6.25 -15.40
C PHE A 42 8.61 6.87 -16.08
N PHE A 43 9.74 6.85 -15.39
CA PHE A 43 11.02 7.35 -15.88
C PHE A 43 11.89 6.19 -16.35
N THR A 44 12.30 6.20 -17.61
CA THR A 44 13.22 5.19 -18.16
C THR A 44 14.56 5.20 -17.42
N SER A 45 15.02 6.36 -16.98
CA SER A 45 16.26 6.53 -16.20
C SER A 45 16.24 5.76 -14.87
N ASN A 46 15.07 5.59 -14.23
CA ASN A 46 14.93 4.78 -13.03
C ASN A 46 15.14 3.29 -13.34
N ASN A 47 14.65 2.83 -14.50
CA ASN A 47 14.86 1.47 -14.99
C ASN A 47 16.32 1.21 -15.36
N ASP A 48 17.00 2.17 -15.99
CA ASP A 48 18.44 2.10 -16.28
C ASP A 48 19.24 2.01 -14.99
N GLY A 49 18.83 2.76 -13.97
CA GLY A 49 19.37 2.66 -12.61
C GLY A 49 19.21 1.26 -12.03
N LEU A 50 18.00 0.70 -12.08
CA LEU A 50 17.72 -0.66 -11.62
C LEU A 50 18.56 -1.69 -12.39
N TRP A 51 18.60 -1.61 -13.71
CA TRP A 51 19.38 -2.52 -14.54
C TRP A 51 20.87 -2.51 -14.16
N ARG A 52 21.43 -1.32 -13.95
CA ARG A 52 22.83 -1.16 -13.56
C ARG A 52 23.14 -1.88 -12.24
N VAL A 53 22.31 -1.71 -11.20
CA VAL A 53 22.57 -2.34 -9.89
C VAL A 53 22.30 -3.85 -9.90
N LEU A 54 21.46 -4.35 -10.81
CA LEU A 54 21.25 -5.79 -10.99
C LEU A 54 22.41 -6.47 -11.74
N THR A 55 23.02 -5.78 -12.69
CA THR A 55 24.14 -6.31 -13.48
C THR A 55 25.50 -6.09 -12.82
N ASN A 56 25.64 -5.04 -12.01
CA ASN A 56 26.85 -4.72 -11.26
C ASN A 56 26.48 -4.45 -9.80
N PRO A 57 26.15 -5.50 -9.02
CA PRO A 57 25.70 -5.35 -7.65
C PRO A 57 26.82 -4.86 -6.73
N ASP A 58 26.47 -3.93 -5.85
CA ASP A 58 27.29 -3.45 -4.76
C ASP A 58 26.71 -3.86 -3.39
N GLU A 59 27.37 -3.44 -2.30
CA GLU A 59 26.92 -3.70 -0.93
C GLU A 59 25.55 -3.09 -0.60
N LEU A 60 25.09 -2.10 -1.36
CA LEU A 60 23.79 -1.43 -1.19
C LEU A 60 22.67 -2.05 -2.03
N LEU A 61 22.92 -3.17 -2.74
CA LEU A 61 21.88 -3.84 -3.54
C LEU A 61 20.56 -4.05 -2.79
N PRO A 62 20.53 -4.51 -1.52
CA PRO A 62 19.27 -4.65 -0.78
C PRO A 62 18.53 -3.31 -0.62
N VAL A 63 19.26 -2.21 -0.39
CA VAL A 63 18.69 -0.86 -0.24
C VAL A 63 18.14 -0.36 -1.56
N HIS A 64 18.82 -0.61 -2.69
CA HIS A 64 18.33 -0.31 -4.03
C HIS A 64 17.02 -1.03 -4.34
N LEU A 65 16.94 -2.34 -4.04
CA LEU A 65 15.73 -3.15 -4.27
C LEU A 65 14.58 -2.70 -3.38
N LEU A 66 14.83 -2.37 -2.11
CA LEU A 66 13.82 -1.84 -1.20
C LEU A 66 13.31 -0.47 -1.65
N SER A 67 14.20 0.40 -2.15
CA SER A 67 13.82 1.69 -2.72
C SER A 67 12.96 1.52 -3.96
N TYR A 68 13.34 0.65 -4.88
CA TYR A 68 12.64 0.50 -6.15
C TYR A 68 11.30 -0.25 -6.00
N PHE A 69 11.26 -1.36 -5.26
CA PHE A 69 10.09 -2.24 -5.20
C PHE A 69 9.21 -2.06 -3.95
N GLY A 70 9.69 -1.42 -2.89
CA GLY A 70 8.97 -1.40 -1.62
C GLY A 70 7.65 -0.64 -1.65
N HIS A 71 7.46 0.35 -2.54
CA HIS A 71 6.20 1.06 -2.73
C HIS A 71 5.04 0.13 -3.14
N TYR A 72 5.34 -1.03 -3.72
CA TYR A 72 4.34 -2.04 -4.08
C TYR A 72 3.62 -2.70 -2.87
N GLY A 73 3.99 -2.35 -1.64
CA GLY A 73 3.15 -2.63 -0.48
C GLY A 73 1.76 -1.97 -0.57
N VAL A 74 1.63 -0.82 -1.25
CA VAL A 74 0.35 -0.10 -1.41
C VAL A 74 -0.70 -0.94 -2.16
N PRO A 75 -0.43 -1.55 -3.33
CA PRO A 75 -1.36 -2.45 -4.00
C PRO A 75 -1.93 -3.56 -3.12
N VAL A 76 -1.14 -4.13 -2.21
CA VAL A 76 -1.62 -5.17 -1.28
C VAL A 76 -2.66 -4.61 -0.31
N PHE A 77 -2.45 -3.40 0.21
CA PHE A 77 -3.45 -2.72 1.06
C PHE A 77 -4.75 -2.42 0.30
N LEU A 78 -4.65 -1.99 -0.95
CA LEU A 78 -5.81 -1.70 -1.79
C LEU A 78 -6.59 -2.98 -2.10
N PHE A 79 -5.92 -4.08 -2.45
CA PHE A 79 -6.53 -5.39 -2.63
C PHE A 79 -7.28 -5.85 -1.38
N LEU A 80 -6.62 -5.82 -0.22
CA LEU A 80 -7.23 -6.22 1.05
C LEU A 80 -8.39 -5.31 1.45
N SER A 81 -8.38 -4.05 1.04
CA SER A 81 -9.48 -3.11 1.28
C SER A 81 -10.70 -3.45 0.44
N GLY A 82 -10.53 -3.71 -0.87
CA GLY A 82 -11.59 -4.17 -1.76
C GLY A 82 -12.22 -5.49 -1.28
N LEU A 83 -11.37 -6.48 -0.96
CA LEU A 83 -11.78 -7.76 -0.39
C LEU A 83 -12.58 -7.59 0.90
N GLY A 84 -12.10 -6.74 1.81
CA GLY A 84 -12.73 -6.50 3.11
C GLY A 84 -14.09 -5.81 2.99
N LEU A 85 -14.27 -4.91 2.02
CA LEU A 85 -15.56 -4.25 1.78
C LEU A 85 -16.63 -5.23 1.31
N VAL A 86 -16.31 -6.10 0.36
CA VAL A 86 -17.25 -7.13 -0.12
C VAL A 86 -17.64 -8.07 1.02
N LYS A 87 -16.65 -8.62 1.75
CA LYS A 87 -16.92 -9.53 2.88
C LYS A 87 -17.77 -8.87 3.99
N LYS A 88 -17.57 -7.56 4.23
CA LYS A 88 -18.28 -6.86 5.31
C LYS A 88 -19.67 -6.39 4.91
N TYR A 89 -19.88 -5.94 3.66
CA TYR A 89 -21.08 -5.18 3.31
C TYR A 89 -21.97 -5.87 2.26
N GLU A 90 -21.45 -6.79 1.43
CA GLU A 90 -22.29 -7.43 0.42
C GLU A 90 -23.05 -8.64 0.94
N GLN A 91 -22.57 -9.23 2.05
CA GLN A 91 -23.19 -10.40 2.70
C GLN A 91 -24.15 -10.03 3.84
N CYS A 92 -24.26 -8.75 4.20
CA CYS A 92 -25.09 -8.23 5.28
C CYS A 92 -26.24 -7.36 4.74
N ASP A 93 -27.10 -6.86 5.63
CA ASP A 93 -28.16 -5.91 5.28
C ASP A 93 -27.60 -4.65 4.61
N LYS A 94 -28.42 -4.01 3.76
CA LYS A 94 -28.00 -2.83 3.04
C LYS A 94 -27.77 -1.65 3.98
N VAL A 95 -26.55 -1.15 4.02
CA VAL A 95 -26.23 0.10 4.70
C VAL A 95 -26.49 1.28 3.75
N ALA A 96 -27.10 2.35 4.22
CA ALA A 96 -27.31 3.56 3.41
C ALA A 96 -25.98 4.22 3.01
N THR A 97 -25.98 4.97 1.90
CA THR A 97 -24.74 5.51 1.31
C THR A 97 -24.05 6.51 2.22
N LEU A 98 -24.77 7.47 2.79
CA LEU A 98 -24.19 8.51 3.64
C LEU A 98 -23.60 7.96 4.95
N PRO A 99 -24.31 7.08 5.73
CA PRO A 99 -23.72 6.40 6.86
C PRO A 99 -22.45 5.59 6.53
N PHE A 100 -22.42 4.89 5.37
CA PHE A 100 -21.24 4.16 4.91
C PHE A 100 -20.05 5.09 4.69
N ILE A 101 -20.24 6.20 3.94
CA ILE A 101 -19.18 7.16 3.66
C ILE A 101 -18.68 7.81 4.95
N ARG A 102 -19.61 8.30 5.79
CA ARG A 102 -19.29 8.92 7.08
C ARG A 102 -18.48 7.99 7.99
N TYR A 103 -18.90 6.73 8.10
CA TYR A 103 -18.19 5.73 8.92
C TYR A 103 -16.75 5.53 8.45
N ASN A 104 -16.55 5.33 7.14
CA ASN A 104 -15.23 5.07 6.59
C ASN A 104 -14.35 6.33 6.63
N TYR A 105 -14.90 7.52 6.39
CA TYR A 105 -14.21 8.78 6.56
C TYR A 105 -13.72 8.98 8.00
N LEU A 106 -14.60 8.84 9.00
CA LEU A 106 -14.24 8.99 10.40
C LEU A 106 -13.21 7.95 10.87
N LYS A 107 -13.26 6.73 10.31
CA LYS A 107 -12.28 5.69 10.58
C LYS A 107 -10.88 6.10 10.08
N LEU A 108 -10.77 6.68 8.90
CA LEU A 108 -9.52 7.19 8.35
C LEU A 108 -9.07 8.45 9.10
N LEU A 109 -9.99 9.36 9.41
CA LEU A 109 -9.71 10.62 10.08
C LEU A 109 -9.08 10.42 11.47
N ARG A 110 -9.51 9.40 12.22
CA ARG A 110 -8.88 9.05 13.51
C ARG A 110 -7.38 8.81 13.40
N MET A 111 -6.96 8.09 12.36
CA MET A 111 -5.55 7.79 12.13
C MET A 111 -4.81 9.02 11.59
N LEU A 112 -5.43 9.72 10.66
CA LEU A 112 -4.88 10.93 10.04
C LEU A 112 -4.61 12.02 11.08
N ILE A 113 -5.58 12.35 11.96
CA ILE A 113 -5.41 13.38 12.98
C ILE A 113 -4.23 13.07 13.89
N VAL A 114 -4.14 11.84 14.42
CA VAL A 114 -3.05 11.47 15.33
C VAL A 114 -1.69 11.56 14.60
N GLY A 115 -1.57 10.92 13.44
CA GLY A 115 -0.32 10.93 12.70
C GLY A 115 0.10 12.32 12.23
N PHE A 116 -0.84 13.10 11.70
CA PHE A 116 -0.57 14.43 11.16
C PHE A 116 -0.19 15.43 12.27
N SER A 117 -0.89 15.42 13.40
CA SER A 117 -0.56 16.27 14.54
C SER A 117 0.84 15.94 15.09
N LEU A 118 1.15 14.67 15.29
CA LEU A 118 2.48 14.25 15.74
C LEU A 118 3.57 14.62 14.72
N PHE A 119 3.29 14.46 13.43
CA PHE A 119 4.24 14.85 12.39
C PHE A 119 4.52 16.35 12.40
N ILE A 120 3.49 17.20 12.51
CA ILE A 120 3.66 18.66 12.59
C ILE A 120 4.50 19.04 13.81
N ILE A 121 4.24 18.43 14.98
CA ILE A 121 5.02 18.71 16.20
C ILE A 121 6.50 18.39 15.97
N VAL A 122 6.80 17.21 15.43
CA VAL A 122 8.18 16.80 15.16
C VAL A 122 8.81 17.69 14.07
N ASP A 123 8.04 18.06 13.04
CA ASP A 123 8.49 18.95 11.97
C ASP A 123 8.93 20.33 12.49
N VAL A 124 8.15 20.88 13.42
CA VAL A 124 8.48 22.17 14.06
C VAL A 124 9.75 22.08 14.93
N LEU A 125 9.99 20.92 15.55
CA LEU A 125 11.13 20.69 16.44
C LEU A 125 12.42 20.25 15.73
N THR A 126 12.35 19.93 14.42
CA THR A 126 13.49 19.40 13.64
C THR A 126 13.90 20.33 12.50
N PRO A 127 15.16 20.26 12.03
CA PRO A 127 15.61 21.02 10.85
C PRO A 127 14.86 20.63 9.58
N GLY A 128 14.85 21.53 8.59
CA GLY A 128 14.21 21.26 7.29
C GLY A 128 12.68 21.23 7.39
N ARG A 129 12.11 22.26 8.00
CA ARG A 129 10.65 22.38 8.17
C ARG A 129 9.93 22.47 6.85
N PHE A 130 8.80 21.77 6.77
CA PHE A 130 7.87 21.91 5.66
C PHE A 130 7.03 23.19 5.82
N GLN A 131 6.66 23.80 4.67
CA GLN A 131 5.75 24.94 4.68
C GLN A 131 4.32 24.44 4.56
N PHE A 132 3.53 24.56 5.63
CA PHE A 132 2.12 24.20 5.64
C PHE A 132 1.26 25.44 5.35
N HIS A 133 0.62 25.46 4.20
CA HIS A 133 -0.43 26.42 3.94
C HIS A 133 -1.74 25.93 4.57
N TRP A 134 -2.47 26.79 5.25
CA TRP A 134 -3.70 26.42 5.96
C TRP A 134 -4.73 25.71 5.09
N TYR A 135 -4.89 26.13 3.82
CA TYR A 135 -5.81 25.50 2.88
C TYR A 135 -5.40 24.06 2.51
N ASN A 136 -4.10 23.75 2.44
CA ASN A 136 -3.59 22.39 2.24
C ASN A 136 -3.84 21.53 3.48
N VAL A 137 -3.73 22.09 4.69
CA VAL A 137 -4.06 21.40 5.94
C VAL A 137 -5.54 21.03 5.96
N VAL A 138 -6.42 21.96 5.60
CA VAL A 138 -7.86 21.70 5.49
C VAL A 138 -8.14 20.66 4.42
N ALA A 139 -7.53 20.77 3.23
CA ALA A 139 -7.69 19.79 2.17
C ALA A 139 -7.21 18.39 2.57
N GLN A 140 -6.12 18.29 3.33
CA GLN A 140 -5.59 17.04 3.87
C GLN A 140 -6.56 16.43 4.90
N LEU A 141 -7.08 17.20 5.84
CA LEU A 141 -8.02 16.73 6.86
C LEU A 141 -9.36 16.29 6.23
N LEU A 142 -9.82 16.97 5.20
CA LEU A 142 -11.00 16.59 4.42
C LEU A 142 -10.73 15.52 3.37
N MET A 143 -9.46 15.05 3.24
CA MET A 143 -9.02 13.97 2.35
C MET A 143 -9.28 14.23 0.85
N TYR A 144 -9.31 15.49 0.41
CA TYR A 144 -9.41 15.81 -1.01
C TYR A 144 -8.14 16.43 -1.61
N ILE A 145 -7.07 16.59 -0.84
CA ILE A 145 -5.81 17.21 -1.25
C ILE A 145 -5.22 16.59 -2.53
N ASN A 146 -5.46 15.29 -2.76
CA ASN A 146 -4.99 14.56 -3.95
C ASN A 146 -5.56 15.12 -5.28
N VAL A 147 -6.71 15.79 -5.22
CA VAL A 147 -7.37 16.36 -6.40
C VAL A 147 -6.76 17.70 -6.80
N LEU A 148 -6.08 18.35 -5.87
CA LEU A 148 -5.43 19.64 -6.11
C LEU A 148 -4.23 19.48 -7.07
N PRO A 149 -3.83 20.55 -7.77
CA PRO A 149 -2.63 20.54 -8.62
C PRO A 149 -1.36 20.18 -7.83
N THR A 150 -0.42 19.52 -8.50
CA THR A 150 0.91 19.16 -7.96
C THR A 150 0.85 18.47 -6.58
N PRO A 151 0.13 17.32 -6.47
CA PRO A 151 -0.07 16.65 -5.18
C PRO A 151 1.25 16.23 -4.51
N ASP A 152 2.26 15.90 -5.29
CA ASP A 152 3.62 15.57 -4.86
C ASP A 152 4.31 16.72 -4.07
N LYS A 153 3.91 17.98 -4.34
CA LYS A 153 4.50 19.17 -3.71
C LYS A 153 3.73 19.70 -2.51
N ILE A 154 2.48 19.32 -2.36
CA ILE A 154 1.59 19.90 -1.34
C ILE A 154 1.18 18.92 -0.23
N ILE A 155 1.34 17.61 -0.45
CA ILE A 155 0.99 16.58 0.55
C ILE A 155 2.19 16.31 1.46
N TRP A 156 2.04 16.66 2.74
CA TRP A 156 3.06 16.40 3.76
C TRP A 156 2.47 15.78 5.02
N PRO A 157 3.07 14.69 5.54
CA PRO A 157 4.09 13.85 4.89
C PRO A 157 3.55 13.20 3.60
N GLY A 158 4.44 13.03 2.60
CA GLY A 158 4.04 12.60 1.25
C GLY A 158 3.13 11.39 1.21
N ILE A 159 3.40 10.37 2.03
CA ILE A 159 2.61 9.13 2.07
C ILE A 159 1.13 9.33 2.47
N TYR A 160 0.75 10.47 3.01
CA TYR A 160 -0.64 10.73 3.44
C TYR A 160 -1.61 10.96 2.27
N TRP A 161 -1.11 10.98 1.02
CA TRP A 161 -1.95 10.87 -0.16
C TRP A 161 -2.87 9.64 -0.11
N PHE A 162 -2.42 8.55 0.55
CA PHE A 162 -3.19 7.32 0.68
C PHE A 162 -4.55 7.51 1.37
N PHE A 163 -4.70 8.46 2.28
CA PHE A 163 -6.00 8.76 2.91
C PHE A 163 -7.01 9.30 1.91
N GLY A 164 -6.58 10.25 1.04
CA GLY A 164 -7.40 10.78 -0.03
C GLY A 164 -7.78 9.71 -1.07
N LEU A 165 -6.81 8.87 -1.46
CA LEU A 165 -7.06 7.74 -2.34
C LEU A 165 -8.10 6.78 -1.76
N MET A 166 -7.97 6.42 -0.48
CA MET A 166 -8.86 5.45 0.17
C MET A 166 -10.30 5.96 0.27
N ILE A 167 -10.53 7.22 0.62
CA ILE A 167 -11.90 7.76 0.67
C ILE A 167 -12.54 7.82 -0.72
N GLN A 168 -11.78 8.17 -1.76
CA GLN A 168 -12.25 8.14 -3.14
C GLN A 168 -12.66 6.71 -3.56
N LEU A 169 -11.83 5.70 -3.29
CA LEU A 169 -12.15 4.30 -3.60
C LEU A 169 -13.38 3.80 -2.82
N TYR A 170 -13.58 4.22 -1.58
CA TYR A 170 -14.78 3.90 -0.82
C TYR A 170 -16.03 4.53 -1.42
N ILE A 171 -15.95 5.78 -1.89
CA ILE A 171 -17.04 6.46 -2.60
C ILE A 171 -17.34 5.74 -3.92
N VAL A 172 -16.33 5.47 -4.72
CA VAL A 172 -16.45 4.73 -6.00
C VAL A 172 -17.08 3.35 -5.78
N TYR A 173 -16.58 2.60 -4.80
CA TYR A 173 -17.16 1.31 -4.44
C TYR A 173 -18.65 1.45 -4.12
N ARG A 174 -19.01 2.40 -3.25
CA ARG A 174 -20.38 2.53 -2.77
C ARG A 174 -21.36 2.98 -3.85
N LEU A 175 -20.94 3.88 -4.75
CA LEU A 175 -21.81 4.45 -5.79
C LEU A 175 -21.90 3.55 -7.03
N PHE A 176 -20.80 2.92 -7.45
CA PHE A 176 -20.73 2.27 -8.74
C PHE A 176 -20.55 0.74 -8.69
N LEU A 177 -19.98 0.18 -7.61
CA LEU A 177 -19.57 -1.22 -7.58
C LEU A 177 -20.31 -2.07 -6.54
N TYR A 178 -20.92 -1.45 -5.52
CA TYR A 178 -21.57 -2.16 -4.42
C TYR A 178 -22.73 -3.01 -4.93
N ARG A 179 -22.61 -4.35 -4.75
CA ARG A 179 -23.58 -5.35 -5.23
C ARG A 179 -23.87 -5.31 -6.73
N GLN A 180 -23.02 -4.68 -7.52
CA GLN A 180 -23.09 -4.70 -8.98
C GLN A 180 -22.44 -5.95 -9.56
N LYS A 181 -22.77 -6.29 -10.83
CA LYS A 181 -22.15 -7.40 -11.54
C LYS A 181 -20.63 -7.19 -11.69
N ASN A 182 -19.87 -8.29 -11.73
CA ASN A 182 -18.41 -8.23 -11.87
C ASN A 182 -17.95 -7.51 -13.14
N ILE A 183 -18.76 -7.53 -14.19
CA ILE A 183 -18.44 -6.80 -15.43
C ILE A 183 -18.23 -5.29 -15.21
N TRP A 184 -18.96 -4.67 -14.27
CA TRP A 184 -18.78 -3.25 -13.96
C TRP A 184 -17.45 -2.97 -13.26
N VAL A 185 -16.97 -3.92 -12.43
CA VAL A 185 -15.64 -3.82 -11.81
C VAL A 185 -14.57 -3.92 -12.89
N VAL A 186 -14.69 -4.90 -13.79
CA VAL A 186 -13.75 -5.09 -14.90
C VAL A 186 -13.76 -3.88 -15.85
N ALA A 187 -14.94 -3.38 -16.20
CA ALA A 187 -15.07 -2.20 -17.05
C ALA A 187 -14.40 -0.97 -16.43
N LEU A 188 -14.61 -0.73 -15.13
CA LEU A 188 -13.99 0.41 -14.46
C LEU A 188 -12.46 0.26 -14.35
N ILE A 189 -11.94 -0.95 -14.10
CA ILE A 189 -10.50 -1.23 -14.17
C ILE A 189 -9.97 -0.90 -15.56
N ALA A 190 -10.64 -1.37 -16.63
CA ALA A 190 -10.22 -1.15 -18.00
C ALA A 190 -10.22 0.35 -18.36
N ILE A 191 -11.27 1.09 -17.98
CA ILE A 191 -11.35 2.54 -18.20
C ILE A 191 -10.21 3.25 -17.46
N CYS A 192 -9.96 2.94 -16.19
CA CYS A 192 -8.89 3.55 -15.42
C CYS A 192 -7.50 3.20 -15.99
N TRP A 193 -7.31 2.01 -16.52
CA TRP A 193 -6.09 1.63 -17.21
C TRP A 193 -5.91 2.41 -18.51
N LEU A 194 -6.94 2.48 -19.36
CA LEU A 194 -6.90 3.23 -20.63
C LEU A 194 -6.56 4.71 -20.39
N LEU A 195 -7.20 5.36 -19.41
CA LEU A 195 -6.92 6.76 -19.06
C LEU A 195 -5.44 6.99 -18.71
N GLN A 196 -4.77 6.03 -18.09
CA GLN A 196 -3.35 6.11 -17.75
C GLN A 196 -2.46 5.73 -18.93
N ALA A 197 -2.82 4.68 -19.69
CA ALA A 197 -2.01 4.14 -20.77
C ALA A 197 -1.75 5.13 -21.92
N PHE A 198 -2.65 6.09 -22.11
CA PHE A 198 -2.51 7.13 -23.14
C PHE A 198 -1.89 8.44 -22.62
N CYS A 199 -1.47 8.49 -21.34
CA CYS A 199 -0.74 9.64 -20.82
C CYS A 199 0.74 9.60 -21.24
N ASP A 200 1.36 10.78 -21.27
CA ASP A 200 2.81 10.88 -21.26
C ASP A 200 3.37 10.21 -20.00
N PRO A 201 4.29 9.23 -20.13
CA PRO A 201 4.88 8.49 -19.00
C PRO A 201 5.49 9.37 -17.92
N GLU A 202 6.14 10.46 -18.29
CA GLU A 202 6.78 11.42 -17.37
C GLU A 202 5.89 12.63 -17.07
N GLY A 203 4.67 12.67 -17.64
CA GLY A 203 3.78 13.82 -17.60
C GLY A 203 3.05 14.00 -16.26
N GLU A 204 2.72 15.27 -15.96
CA GLU A 204 1.97 15.65 -14.76
C GLU A 204 0.55 15.06 -14.76
N THR A 205 -0.04 14.81 -15.93
CA THR A 205 -1.37 14.18 -16.03
C THR A 205 -1.35 12.78 -15.46
N LEU A 206 -0.35 11.96 -15.80
CA LEU A 206 -0.18 10.63 -15.23
C LEU A 206 0.03 10.71 -13.72
N ASN A 207 0.92 11.60 -13.26
CA ASN A 207 1.16 11.86 -11.84
C ASN A 207 -0.16 12.08 -11.09
N ARG A 208 -0.99 13.01 -11.54
CA ARG A 208 -2.29 13.32 -10.92
C ARG A 208 -3.28 12.15 -10.95
N LEU A 209 -3.35 11.40 -12.04
CA LEU A 209 -4.22 10.23 -12.13
C LEU A 209 -3.81 9.15 -11.10
N ARG A 210 -2.51 8.96 -10.92
CA ARG A 210 -1.97 7.94 -10.01
C ARG A 210 -2.11 8.31 -8.53
N TYR A 211 -2.11 9.59 -8.18
CA TYR A 211 -2.43 10.04 -6.82
C TYR A 211 -3.91 9.83 -6.45
N ASN A 212 -4.78 9.58 -7.42
CA ASN A 212 -6.22 9.46 -7.26
C ASN A 212 -6.72 8.01 -7.49
N PHE A 213 -8.03 7.78 -7.31
CA PHE A 213 -8.63 6.44 -7.39
C PHE A 213 -8.33 5.69 -8.70
N ILE A 214 -8.06 6.43 -9.78
CA ILE A 214 -7.73 5.88 -11.09
C ILE A 214 -6.46 5.02 -11.00
N GLY A 215 -5.40 5.49 -10.31
CA GLY A 215 -4.18 4.73 -10.08
C GLY A 215 -4.36 3.51 -9.15
N GLY A 216 -5.31 3.61 -8.20
CA GLY A 216 -5.58 2.54 -7.23
C GLY A 216 -6.63 1.52 -7.67
N MET A 217 -7.32 1.74 -8.80
CA MET A 217 -8.51 0.96 -9.16
C MET A 217 -8.19 -0.51 -9.48
N LEU A 218 -7.07 -0.80 -10.14
CA LEU A 218 -6.71 -2.18 -10.49
C LEU A 218 -6.56 -3.07 -9.25
N PRO A 219 -5.65 -2.81 -8.31
CA PRO A 219 -5.50 -3.67 -7.12
C PRO A 219 -6.74 -3.69 -6.24
N PHE A 220 -7.46 -2.58 -6.10
CA PHE A 220 -8.70 -2.52 -5.33
C PHE A 220 -9.83 -3.35 -5.96
N GLY A 221 -10.01 -3.23 -7.27
CA GLY A 221 -10.99 -4.00 -8.04
C GLY A 221 -10.68 -5.49 -8.05
N LEU A 222 -9.40 -5.88 -8.13
CA LEU A 222 -9.00 -7.27 -7.96
C LEU A 222 -9.42 -7.83 -6.60
N GLY A 223 -9.32 -7.04 -5.53
CA GLY A 223 -9.80 -7.43 -4.20
C GLY A 223 -11.32 -7.67 -4.16
N ILE A 224 -12.10 -6.84 -4.86
CA ILE A 224 -13.55 -7.00 -5.01
C ILE A 224 -13.87 -8.29 -5.78
N LEU A 225 -13.23 -8.48 -6.95
CA LEU A 225 -13.44 -9.67 -7.80
C LEU A 225 -13.07 -10.95 -7.05
N PHE A 226 -11.91 -10.96 -6.39
CA PHE A 226 -11.44 -12.10 -5.61
C PHE A 226 -12.43 -12.49 -4.50
N ALA A 227 -12.98 -11.51 -3.78
CA ALA A 227 -13.95 -11.76 -2.72
C ALA A 227 -15.29 -12.32 -3.23
N ARG A 228 -15.62 -12.08 -4.49
CA ARG A 228 -16.85 -12.55 -5.15
C ARG A 228 -16.69 -13.86 -5.88
N ILE A 229 -15.47 -14.40 -5.99
CA ILE A 229 -15.30 -15.76 -6.55
C ILE A 229 -16.08 -16.73 -5.63
N PRO A 230 -17.07 -17.47 -6.17
CA PRO A 230 -17.70 -18.52 -5.39
C PRO A 230 -16.58 -19.46 -4.96
N THR A 231 -16.48 -19.76 -3.68
CA THR A 231 -15.63 -20.87 -3.22
C THR A 231 -16.17 -22.12 -3.88
N LEU A 232 -15.62 -22.48 -5.04
CA LEU A 232 -15.93 -23.69 -5.75
C LEU A 232 -15.76 -24.83 -4.76
N GLY A 233 -16.75 -25.74 -4.71
CA GLY A 233 -16.67 -27.01 -3.98
C GLY A 233 -15.59 -27.91 -4.57
N MET A 234 -14.34 -27.43 -4.63
CA MET A 234 -13.19 -28.26 -4.96
C MET A 234 -13.01 -29.26 -3.83
N LYS A 235 -13.18 -30.53 -4.15
CA LYS A 235 -12.80 -31.62 -3.26
C LYS A 235 -11.32 -31.41 -2.92
N CYS A 236 -11.03 -31.10 -1.64
CA CYS A 236 -9.67 -31.08 -1.16
C CYS A 236 -8.98 -32.41 -1.48
N SER A 237 -7.84 -32.39 -2.12
CA SER A 237 -6.97 -33.56 -2.17
C SER A 237 -6.59 -33.93 -0.73
N HIS A 238 -6.50 -35.19 -0.43
CA HIS A 238 -6.43 -35.79 0.91
C HIS A 238 -5.13 -35.50 1.71
N VAL A 239 -4.38 -34.46 1.38
CA VAL A 239 -3.13 -34.12 2.06
C VAL A 239 -3.17 -32.63 2.49
N GLY A 240 -3.61 -32.40 3.72
CA GLY A 240 -3.60 -31.09 4.36
C GLY A 240 -4.79 -30.19 3.94
N ASN A 241 -5.21 -29.31 4.86
CA ASN A 241 -6.33 -28.35 4.62
C ASN A 241 -5.97 -27.20 3.65
N GLU A 242 -5.02 -27.36 2.76
CA GLU A 242 -4.60 -26.35 1.79
C GLU A 242 -5.23 -26.64 0.41
N MET A 243 -5.66 -25.57 -0.29
CA MET A 243 -6.34 -25.64 -1.57
C MET A 243 -5.42 -26.15 -2.70
N PHE A 244 -4.13 -25.86 -2.60
CA PHE A 244 -3.08 -26.27 -3.53
C PHE A 244 -1.89 -26.84 -2.77
N PRO A 245 -1.10 -27.75 -3.34
CA PRO A 245 0.12 -28.24 -2.73
C PRO A 245 1.16 -27.12 -2.61
N ARG A 246 1.98 -27.17 -1.57
CA ARG A 246 2.92 -26.10 -1.20
C ARG A 246 3.90 -25.72 -2.31
N TRP A 247 4.29 -26.65 -3.16
CA TRP A 247 5.20 -26.41 -4.27
C TRP A 247 4.58 -25.50 -5.35
N GLU A 248 3.25 -25.55 -5.57
CA GLU A 248 2.57 -24.66 -6.52
C GLU A 248 2.63 -23.20 -6.07
N TYR A 249 2.48 -22.94 -4.77
CA TYR A 249 2.69 -21.58 -4.23
C TYR A 249 4.13 -21.13 -4.37
N PHE A 250 5.11 -22.03 -4.24
CA PHE A 250 6.52 -21.70 -4.45
C PHE A 250 6.80 -21.33 -5.91
N VAL A 251 6.27 -22.10 -6.86
CA VAL A 251 6.35 -21.77 -8.29
C VAL A 251 5.66 -20.44 -8.59
N ALA A 252 4.46 -20.21 -8.03
CA ALA A 252 3.73 -18.94 -8.19
C ALA A 252 4.54 -17.76 -7.65
N LEU A 253 5.24 -17.93 -6.52
CA LEU A 253 6.11 -16.89 -5.95
C LEU A 253 7.28 -16.58 -6.87
N LEU A 254 7.99 -17.59 -7.39
CA LEU A 254 9.10 -17.41 -8.32
C LEU A 254 8.66 -16.73 -9.61
N LEU A 255 7.57 -17.22 -10.22
CA LEU A 255 7.04 -16.62 -11.45
C LEU A 255 6.59 -15.18 -11.22
N SER A 256 5.90 -14.90 -10.11
CA SER A 256 5.51 -13.54 -9.76
C SER A 256 6.71 -12.61 -9.61
N THR A 257 7.76 -13.05 -8.92
CA THR A 257 8.98 -12.25 -8.73
C THR A 257 9.64 -11.93 -10.07
N THR A 258 9.77 -12.92 -10.95
CA THR A 258 10.33 -12.72 -12.30
C THR A 258 9.48 -11.74 -13.11
N LEU A 259 8.13 -11.89 -13.07
CA LEU A 259 7.24 -11.02 -13.84
C LEU A 259 7.19 -9.60 -13.26
N ILE A 260 7.29 -9.42 -11.94
CA ILE A 260 7.41 -8.09 -11.31
C ILE A 260 8.62 -7.35 -11.89
N VAL A 261 9.78 -7.99 -11.88
CA VAL A 261 11.01 -7.38 -12.43
C VAL A 261 10.86 -7.12 -13.92
N ALA A 262 10.50 -8.14 -14.72
CA ALA A 262 10.40 -8.00 -16.16
C ALA A 262 9.40 -6.92 -16.60
N MET A 263 8.20 -6.90 -16.01
CA MET A 263 7.15 -5.94 -16.40
C MET A 263 7.42 -4.52 -15.91
N SER A 264 8.32 -4.32 -14.95
CA SER A 264 8.70 -2.98 -14.48
C SER A 264 9.52 -2.19 -15.52
N PHE A 265 10.07 -2.85 -16.55
CA PHE A 265 10.91 -2.18 -17.55
C PHE A 265 10.14 -1.49 -18.69
N TRP A 266 8.84 -1.75 -18.86
CA TRP A 266 8.03 -1.17 -19.95
C TRP A 266 6.80 -0.48 -19.43
N TYR A 267 6.53 0.71 -19.92
CA TYR A 267 5.45 1.58 -19.46
C TYR A 267 4.08 0.87 -19.37
N HIS A 268 3.64 0.23 -20.46
CA HIS A 268 2.32 -0.39 -20.49
C HIS A 268 2.20 -1.66 -19.64
N SER A 269 3.28 -2.44 -19.49
CA SER A 269 3.27 -3.61 -18.63
C SER A 269 3.40 -3.26 -17.15
N TRP A 270 4.07 -2.16 -16.82
CA TRP A 270 4.25 -1.67 -15.46
C TRP A 270 2.91 -1.52 -14.70
N PHE A 271 1.83 -1.11 -15.39
CA PHE A 271 0.50 -1.01 -14.77
C PHE A 271 -0.02 -2.35 -14.21
N PHE A 272 0.45 -3.48 -14.72
CA PHE A 272 0.01 -4.81 -14.29
C PHE A 272 0.90 -5.44 -13.21
N VAL A 273 2.04 -4.82 -12.88
CA VAL A 273 2.90 -5.28 -11.78
C VAL A 273 2.13 -5.52 -10.47
N PRO A 274 1.15 -4.67 -10.07
CA PRO A 274 0.32 -4.91 -8.89
C PRO A 274 -0.39 -6.27 -8.85
N VAL A 275 -0.73 -6.85 -10.01
CA VAL A 275 -1.35 -8.19 -10.10
C VAL A 275 -0.39 -9.25 -9.56
N PHE A 276 0.86 -9.21 -10.01
CA PHE A 276 1.89 -10.17 -9.62
C PHE A 276 2.37 -9.94 -8.20
N ILE A 277 2.38 -8.70 -7.72
CA ILE A 277 2.61 -8.38 -6.31
C ILE A 277 1.56 -9.05 -5.42
N ILE A 278 0.28 -8.98 -5.78
CA ILE A 278 -0.80 -9.60 -5.02
C ILE A 278 -0.65 -11.13 -5.04
N ILE A 279 -0.44 -11.73 -6.24
CA ILE A 279 -0.25 -13.17 -6.38
C ILE A 279 0.98 -13.64 -5.58
N GLY A 280 2.11 -12.98 -5.74
CA GLY A 280 3.34 -13.28 -5.01
C GLY A 280 3.19 -13.14 -3.49
N THR A 281 2.47 -12.12 -3.01
CA THR A 281 2.21 -11.96 -1.58
C THR A 281 1.28 -13.05 -1.04
N ILE A 282 0.26 -13.46 -1.79
CA ILE A 282 -0.60 -14.60 -1.44
C ILE A 282 0.25 -15.88 -1.37
N ALA A 283 1.06 -16.13 -2.38
CA ALA A 283 1.93 -17.30 -2.41
C ALA A 283 2.94 -17.28 -1.25
N LEU A 284 3.54 -16.14 -0.95
CA LEU A 284 4.50 -15.97 0.14
C LEU A 284 3.89 -16.36 1.50
N VAL A 285 2.71 -15.86 1.85
CA VAL A 285 2.08 -16.20 3.14
C VAL A 285 1.69 -17.66 3.27
N LYS A 286 1.58 -18.39 2.14
CA LYS A 286 1.32 -19.85 2.12
C LYS A 286 2.60 -20.69 2.29
N VAL A 287 3.77 -20.18 1.90
CA VAL A 287 5.03 -20.94 1.94
C VAL A 287 5.89 -20.67 3.17
N ILE A 288 5.77 -19.49 3.78
CA ILE A 288 6.57 -19.15 4.97
C ILE A 288 6.25 -20.05 6.17
N PRO A 289 7.23 -20.35 7.03
CA PRO A 289 7.02 -21.17 8.23
C PRO A 289 6.12 -20.45 9.25
N LYS A 290 5.40 -21.23 10.06
CA LYS A 290 4.43 -20.72 11.05
C LYS A 290 5.01 -19.65 11.99
N TRP A 291 6.25 -19.84 12.47
CA TRP A 291 6.88 -18.88 13.38
C TRP A 291 7.05 -17.51 12.71
N MET A 292 7.49 -17.48 11.46
CA MET A 292 7.62 -16.24 10.68
C MET A 292 6.25 -15.64 10.37
N LEU A 293 5.27 -16.48 10.00
CA LEU A 293 3.89 -16.04 9.78
C LEU A 293 3.31 -15.34 11.02
N ASN A 294 3.58 -15.85 12.21
CA ASN A 294 3.13 -15.25 13.47
C ASN A 294 3.74 -13.86 13.70
N ILE A 295 5.06 -13.71 13.47
CA ILE A 295 5.75 -12.42 13.59
C ILE A 295 5.15 -11.41 12.60
N ILE A 296 5.00 -11.80 11.33
CA ILE A 296 4.45 -10.93 10.28
C ILE A 296 2.98 -10.59 10.57
N THR A 297 2.20 -11.53 11.11
CA THR A 297 0.81 -11.27 11.53
C THR A 297 0.76 -10.26 12.69
N TRP A 298 1.69 -10.34 13.65
CA TRP A 298 1.79 -9.35 14.70
C TRP A 298 2.09 -7.96 14.13
N ILE A 299 3.06 -7.83 13.21
CA ILE A 299 3.36 -6.58 12.49
C ILE A 299 2.11 -6.08 11.74
N GLY A 300 1.39 -6.97 11.05
CA GLY A 300 0.15 -6.63 10.35
C GLY A 300 -0.94 -6.08 11.28
N SER A 301 -0.97 -6.51 12.54
CA SER A 301 -1.93 -6.02 13.55
C SER A 301 -1.69 -4.57 13.98
N ILE A 302 -0.48 -4.05 13.79
CA ILE A 302 -0.08 -2.67 14.09
C ILE A 302 0.15 -1.84 12.83
N SER A 303 -0.11 -2.40 11.64
CA SER A 303 0.21 -1.79 10.35
C SER A 303 -0.38 -0.38 10.15
N ALA A 304 -1.57 -0.13 10.67
CA ALA A 304 -2.21 1.19 10.60
C ALA A 304 -1.44 2.26 11.41
N ALA A 305 -0.94 1.89 12.59
CA ALA A 305 -0.11 2.76 13.40
C ALA A 305 1.28 2.95 12.77
N MET A 306 1.88 1.89 12.24
CA MET A 306 3.13 1.97 11.49
C MET A 306 3.02 2.91 10.28
N PHE A 307 1.90 2.86 9.56
CA PHE A 307 1.66 3.72 8.41
C PHE A 307 1.70 5.21 8.77
N VAL A 308 1.18 5.62 9.92
CA VAL A 308 1.21 7.04 10.32
C VAL A 308 2.45 7.42 11.12
N ALA A 309 3.14 6.45 11.73
CA ALA A 309 4.33 6.70 12.57
C ALA A 309 5.64 6.78 11.76
N HIS A 310 5.78 6.01 10.67
CA HIS A 310 7.06 5.90 9.98
C HIS A 310 7.61 7.19 9.36
N PRO A 311 6.79 8.17 8.86
CA PRO A 311 7.34 9.43 8.38
C PRO A 311 7.96 10.26 9.50
N ILE A 312 7.43 10.11 10.73
CA ILE A 312 7.94 10.77 11.93
C ILE A 312 9.32 10.21 12.26
N ALA A 313 9.41 8.88 12.34
CA ALA A 313 10.69 8.20 12.57
C ALA A 313 11.71 8.51 11.47
N ARG A 314 11.28 8.52 10.18
CA ARG A 314 12.16 8.90 9.08
C ARG A 314 12.73 10.31 9.26
N LYS A 315 11.90 11.28 9.57
CA LYS A 315 12.36 12.67 9.76
C LYS A 315 13.39 12.79 10.86
N LEU A 316 13.32 11.97 11.91
CA LEU A 316 14.26 11.95 13.00
C LEU A 316 15.59 11.26 12.64
N PHE A 317 15.55 10.18 11.89
CA PHE A 317 16.70 9.28 11.71
C PHE A 317 17.35 9.29 10.31
N ILE A 318 16.73 9.92 9.30
CA ILE A 318 17.28 9.94 7.94
C ILE A 318 18.66 10.62 7.87
N THR A 319 18.91 11.57 8.75
CA THR A 319 20.20 12.28 8.83
C THR A 319 21.36 11.39 9.24
N VAL A 320 21.09 10.27 9.92
CA VAL A 320 22.12 9.27 10.26
C VAL A 320 22.63 8.62 8.98
N ALA A 321 21.73 8.14 8.09
CA ALA A 321 22.14 7.59 6.81
C ALA A 321 22.88 8.58 5.88
N TRP A 322 22.62 9.88 6.02
CA TRP A 322 23.31 10.89 5.22
C TRP A 322 24.73 11.21 5.72
N LYS A 323 24.99 11.04 7.01
CA LYS A 323 26.25 11.44 7.66
C LYS A 323 27.13 10.27 8.07
N GLN A 324 26.56 9.08 8.22
CA GLN A 324 27.22 7.88 8.73
C GLN A 324 26.92 6.68 7.81
N ASP A 325 26.73 5.52 8.40
CA ASP A 325 26.39 4.29 7.68
C ASP A 325 24.88 4.21 7.38
N ILE A 326 24.56 3.80 6.14
CA ILE A 326 23.17 3.64 5.67
C ILE A 326 22.44 2.55 6.45
N TYR A 327 23.13 1.44 6.75
CA TYR A 327 22.53 0.31 7.48
C TYR A 327 22.33 0.62 8.96
N ASP A 328 23.23 1.36 9.59
CA ASP A 328 23.05 1.83 10.97
C ASP A 328 21.83 2.73 11.07
N GLY A 329 21.70 3.68 10.15
CA GLY A 329 20.54 4.55 10.06
C GLY A 329 19.24 3.77 9.81
N LEU A 330 19.25 2.77 8.94
CA LEU A 330 18.10 1.91 8.64
C LEU A 330 17.69 1.08 9.87
N MET A 331 18.65 0.53 10.60
CA MET A 331 18.39 -0.23 11.82
C MET A 331 17.75 0.64 12.90
N LEU A 332 18.31 1.81 13.17
CA LEU A 332 17.75 2.78 14.13
C LEU A 332 16.34 3.23 13.73
N TYR A 333 16.13 3.47 12.45
CA TYR A 333 14.82 3.81 11.91
C TYR A 333 13.79 2.71 12.14
N ILE A 334 14.11 1.43 11.86
CA ILE A 334 13.21 0.29 12.08
C ILE A 334 12.82 0.18 13.56
N ILE A 335 13.79 0.26 14.47
CA ILE A 335 13.56 0.23 15.91
C ILE A 335 12.61 1.38 16.32
N ALA A 336 12.89 2.59 15.85
CA ALA A 336 12.08 3.76 16.14
C ALA A 336 10.65 3.64 15.58
N VAL A 337 10.49 3.11 14.36
CA VAL A 337 9.17 2.87 13.77
C VAL A 337 8.35 1.91 14.63
N ILE A 338 8.93 0.81 15.08
CA ILE A 338 8.24 -0.18 15.92
C ILE A 338 7.81 0.46 17.25
N ALA A 339 8.73 1.16 17.92
CA ALA A 339 8.46 1.81 19.21
C ALA A 339 7.38 2.91 19.09
N LEU A 340 7.52 3.81 18.10
CA LEU A 340 6.54 4.86 17.84
C LEU A 340 5.19 4.29 17.45
N SER A 341 5.15 3.21 16.68
CA SER A 341 3.91 2.58 16.24
C SER A 341 3.10 2.03 17.42
N TRP A 342 3.78 1.49 18.42
CA TRP A 342 3.12 1.06 19.65
C TRP A 342 2.47 2.24 20.38
N ALA A 343 3.19 3.35 20.57
CA ALA A 343 2.68 4.55 21.21
C ALA A 343 1.52 5.19 20.41
N VAL A 344 1.69 5.32 19.09
CA VAL A 344 0.66 5.84 18.18
C VAL A 344 -0.60 4.98 18.20
N LYS A 345 -0.46 3.65 18.26
CA LYS A 345 -1.60 2.75 18.39
C LYS A 345 -2.41 3.05 19.65
N GLN A 346 -1.74 3.24 20.81
CA GLN A 346 -2.41 3.59 22.06
C GLN A 346 -3.18 4.91 21.96
N LEU A 347 -2.59 5.92 21.28
CA LEU A 347 -3.26 7.21 21.06
C LEU A 347 -4.50 7.05 20.15
N ILE A 348 -4.38 6.33 19.06
CA ILE A 348 -5.51 6.06 18.15
C ILE A 348 -6.63 5.31 18.88
N GLU A 349 -6.30 4.35 19.74
CA GLU A 349 -7.29 3.56 20.48
C GLU A 349 -8.07 4.38 21.51
N ARG A 350 -7.51 5.49 22.04
CA ARG A 350 -8.22 6.43 22.95
C ARG A 350 -9.30 7.24 22.23
N ILE A 351 -9.22 7.44 20.93
CA ILE A 351 -10.25 8.13 20.16
C ILE A 351 -11.41 7.14 19.91
N PRO A 352 -12.66 7.51 20.21
CA PRO A 352 -13.81 6.63 20.02
C PRO A 352 -13.90 6.07 18.59
N LYS A 353 -14.22 4.79 18.48
CA LYS A 353 -14.45 4.17 17.17
C LYS A 353 -15.79 4.68 16.61
N PRO A 354 -15.85 5.07 15.32
CA PRO A 354 -17.11 5.45 14.71
C PRO A 354 -18.08 4.26 14.73
N LYS A 355 -19.36 4.56 14.94
CA LYS A 355 -20.46 3.58 14.83
C LYS A 355 -21.07 3.70 13.43
N LEU A 356 -21.44 2.56 12.86
CA LEU A 356 -22.12 2.49 11.56
C LEU A 356 -23.61 2.60 11.74
#